data_81613746555337cb063e5f4b47a1a4d9
#
_entry.id   81613746555337cb063e5f4b47a1a4d9
#
_cell.length_a   1.000
_cell.length_b   1.000
_cell.length_c   1.000
_cell.angle_alpha   90.00
_cell.angle_beta   90.00
_cell.angle_gamma   90.00
#
_symmetry.space_group_name_H-M   'P 1'
#
loop_
_entity.id
_entity.type
_entity.pdbx_description
1 polymer ?
#
loop_
_entity_poly.entity_id
_entity_poly.type
_entity_poly.pdbx_seq_one_letter_code
_entity_poly.pdbx_strand_id
1 'polypeptide(L)'
;VTAETGYYLDSFLAPLAPVLARSDVTDIYVNRPNEIWVESLGGRIERHEVTGLAEPDLARLARQIAAFGAQGINRSHPLLSATLPDGSRVQIAAPPATRGGHALAIRRHIASDMALADWADSGAFSALTGGTEVEPFAGRTHRTIASDEAETVLRDAVLARRNILVSGGTSTGKTTFLNALLAEVPMTERLILIEDAEELRIAHPNAVGLIAVRGKLGEADASAEDLLIAALRMRPDRIILGELRGQEAFTFLRAVNTGHPGSITTIHADSPHRAIEQLVLLVLQGGSPLRREDVGHYILQSVDVFVQLERRDGKRRVQQIMMAE
;
A
#
# COMPACT_ATOMS: atom_id res chain seq x y z
N VAL A 1 19.67 -13.01 2.55
CA VAL A 1 18.87 -14.22 2.85
C VAL A 1 19.37 -15.30 1.93
N THR A 2 19.95 -16.38 2.47
CA THR A 2 20.58 -17.44 1.67
C THR A 2 19.50 -18.34 1.06
N ALA A 3 19.75 -18.90 -0.13
CA ALA A 3 18.85 -19.82 -0.86
C ALA A 3 18.42 -21.04 -0.03
N GLU A 4 19.18 -21.43 0.99
CA GLU A 4 18.84 -22.52 1.91
C GLU A 4 17.64 -22.20 2.82
N THR A 5 17.48 -20.95 3.27
CA THR A 5 16.36 -20.56 4.17
C THR A 5 15.01 -20.60 3.44
N GLY A 6 14.99 -20.29 2.13
CA GLY A 6 13.80 -20.40 1.29
C GLY A 6 13.33 -21.85 1.11
N TYR A 7 14.23 -22.77 0.89
CA TYR A 7 13.92 -24.19 0.67
C TYR A 7 13.21 -24.83 1.87
N TYR A 8 13.59 -24.50 3.10
CA TYR A 8 12.92 -24.99 4.30
C TYR A 8 11.52 -24.42 4.44
N LEU A 9 11.31 -23.13 4.18
CA LEU A 9 9.99 -22.50 4.27
C LEU A 9 9.02 -23.11 3.26
N ASP A 10 9.45 -23.40 2.04
CA ASP A 10 8.63 -24.02 0.99
C ASP A 10 8.07 -25.38 1.43
N SER A 11 8.83 -26.18 2.19
CA SER A 11 8.36 -27.45 2.71
C SER A 11 7.22 -27.29 3.72
N PHE A 12 7.24 -26.24 4.52
CA PHE A 12 6.16 -25.92 5.48
C PHE A 12 4.97 -25.26 4.82
N LEU A 13 5.16 -24.59 3.67
CA LEU A 13 4.09 -24.03 2.86
C LEU A 13 3.46 -25.06 1.92
N ALA A 14 4.04 -26.25 1.77
CA ALA A 14 3.56 -27.31 0.87
C ALA A 14 2.05 -27.60 1.01
N PRO A 15 1.42 -27.66 2.22
CA PRO A 15 -0.02 -27.85 2.34
C PRO A 15 -0.85 -26.72 1.71
N LEU A 16 -0.30 -25.52 1.62
CA LEU A 16 -0.93 -24.33 1.01
C LEU A 16 -0.56 -24.15 -0.47
N ALA A 17 0.46 -24.86 -0.97
CA ALA A 17 0.97 -24.71 -2.33
C ALA A 17 -0.11 -24.80 -3.43
N PRO A 18 -1.12 -25.74 -3.37
CA PRO A 18 -2.16 -25.79 -4.39
C PRO A 18 -3.00 -24.51 -4.51
N VAL A 19 -3.26 -23.82 -3.39
CA VAL A 19 -4.02 -22.56 -3.39
C VAL A 19 -3.12 -21.35 -3.64
N LEU A 20 -1.87 -21.40 -3.20
CA LEU A 20 -0.87 -20.38 -3.52
C LEU A 20 -0.49 -20.35 -5.01
N ALA A 21 -0.61 -21.47 -5.73
CA ALA A 21 -0.37 -21.54 -7.16
C ALA A 21 -1.52 -20.96 -8.03
N ARG A 22 -2.71 -20.77 -7.46
CA ARG A 22 -3.86 -20.24 -8.20
C ARG A 22 -3.69 -18.73 -8.44
N SER A 23 -3.85 -18.27 -9.67
CA SER A 23 -3.74 -16.85 -10.05
C SER A 23 -4.94 -15.98 -9.63
N ASP A 24 -6.08 -16.63 -9.33
CA ASP A 24 -7.31 -15.96 -8.93
C ASP A 24 -7.44 -15.76 -7.41
N VAL A 25 -6.58 -16.38 -6.59
CA VAL A 25 -6.64 -16.30 -5.12
C VAL A 25 -6.02 -15.00 -4.63
N THR A 26 -6.80 -14.21 -3.89
CA THR A 26 -6.38 -12.94 -3.29
C THR A 26 -5.95 -13.08 -1.85
N ASP A 27 -6.70 -13.86 -1.05
CA ASP A 27 -6.44 -14.02 0.36
C ASP A 27 -6.67 -15.49 0.79
N ILE A 28 -5.87 -15.95 1.77
CA ILE A 28 -5.99 -17.29 2.37
C ILE A 28 -6.02 -17.10 3.89
N TYR A 29 -7.02 -17.69 4.54
CA TYR A 29 -7.19 -17.62 5.99
C TYR A 29 -7.10 -19.00 6.61
N VAL A 30 -6.25 -19.16 7.62
CA VAL A 30 -6.18 -20.34 8.48
C VAL A 30 -6.72 -19.92 9.85
N ASN A 31 -7.97 -20.21 10.11
CA ASN A 31 -8.65 -19.86 11.37
C ASN A 31 -8.59 -21.00 12.40
N ARG A 32 -8.42 -22.23 11.92
CA ARG A 32 -8.36 -23.46 12.73
C ARG A 32 -7.41 -24.48 12.08
N PRO A 33 -6.86 -25.41 12.87
CA PRO A 33 -6.04 -26.48 12.31
C PRO A 33 -6.78 -27.29 11.22
N ASN A 34 -6.04 -27.64 10.18
CA ASN A 34 -6.51 -28.44 9.03
C ASN A 34 -7.69 -27.86 8.23
N GLU A 35 -7.92 -26.56 8.34
CA GLU A 35 -8.96 -25.83 7.62
C GLU A 35 -8.39 -24.55 7.04
N ILE A 36 -8.70 -24.27 5.77
CA ILE A 36 -8.40 -22.97 5.15
C ILE A 36 -9.65 -22.38 4.50
N TRP A 37 -9.71 -21.07 4.47
CA TRP A 37 -10.66 -20.29 3.71
C TRP A 37 -9.91 -19.52 2.65
N VAL A 38 -10.40 -19.53 1.43
CA VAL A 38 -9.73 -18.97 0.26
C VAL A 38 -10.65 -17.94 -0.36
N GLU A 39 -10.20 -16.70 -0.45
CA GLU A 39 -10.90 -15.64 -1.18
C GLU A 39 -10.28 -15.49 -2.57
N SER A 40 -11.13 -15.42 -3.59
CA SER A 40 -10.73 -15.27 -4.98
C SER A 40 -11.13 -13.90 -5.52
N LEU A 41 -10.59 -13.52 -6.68
CA LEU A 41 -11.00 -12.34 -7.43
C LEU A 41 -12.52 -12.33 -7.61
N GLY A 42 -13.14 -11.17 -7.29
CA GLY A 42 -14.60 -11.07 -7.26
C GLY A 42 -15.24 -11.30 -5.88
N GLY A 43 -14.46 -11.70 -4.86
CA GLY A 43 -14.91 -11.83 -3.48
C GLY A 43 -15.60 -13.16 -3.16
N ARG A 44 -15.42 -14.18 -4.01
CA ARG A 44 -15.90 -15.53 -3.72
C ARG A 44 -15.04 -16.16 -2.64
N ILE A 45 -15.66 -16.68 -1.60
CA ILE A 45 -14.98 -17.37 -0.48
C ILE A 45 -15.31 -18.85 -0.51
N GLU A 46 -14.27 -19.68 -0.45
CA GLU A 46 -14.35 -21.15 -0.45
C GLU A 46 -13.66 -21.70 0.81
N ARG A 47 -14.25 -22.75 1.40
CA ARG A 47 -13.66 -23.49 2.52
C ARG A 47 -13.07 -24.80 2.02
N HIS A 48 -11.85 -25.11 2.47
CA HIS A 48 -11.17 -26.37 2.14
C HIS A 48 -10.64 -27.04 3.41
N GLU A 49 -10.70 -28.35 3.45
CA GLU A 49 -9.98 -29.15 4.43
C GLU A 49 -8.59 -29.46 3.89
N VAL A 50 -7.57 -29.22 4.70
CA VAL A 50 -6.17 -29.39 4.30
C VAL A 50 -5.42 -30.17 5.37
N THR A 51 -4.88 -31.32 4.99
CA THR A 51 -4.00 -32.11 5.87
C THR A 51 -2.61 -31.47 5.97
N GLY A 52 -1.93 -31.62 7.13
CA GLY A 52 -0.59 -31.07 7.35
C GLY A 52 -0.59 -29.64 7.90
N LEU A 53 -1.73 -29.15 8.37
CA LEU A 53 -1.88 -27.89 9.09
C LEU A 53 -2.43 -28.11 10.51
N ALA A 54 -2.00 -29.19 11.17
CA ALA A 54 -2.30 -29.37 12.58
C ALA A 54 -1.61 -28.27 13.43
N GLU A 55 -2.08 -28.08 14.67
CA GLU A 55 -1.55 -27.00 15.53
C GLU A 55 -0.02 -27.01 15.68
N PRO A 56 0.65 -28.18 15.85
CA PRO A 56 2.12 -28.22 15.88
C PRO A 56 2.77 -27.77 14.56
N ASP A 57 2.12 -28.01 13.42
CA ASP A 57 2.61 -27.65 12.08
C ASP A 57 2.45 -26.15 11.86
N LEU A 58 1.32 -25.55 12.26
CA LEU A 58 1.08 -24.13 12.27
C LEU A 58 2.10 -23.39 13.14
N ALA A 59 2.40 -23.92 14.32
CA ALA A 59 3.43 -23.35 15.20
C ALA A 59 4.84 -23.42 14.59
N ARG A 60 5.15 -24.47 13.81
CA ARG A 60 6.43 -24.56 13.08
C ARG A 60 6.45 -23.60 11.91
N LEU A 61 5.40 -23.57 11.12
CA LEU A 61 5.25 -22.65 9.98
C LEU A 61 5.42 -21.20 10.44
N ALA A 62 4.77 -20.79 11.52
CA ALA A 62 4.90 -19.45 12.10
C ALA A 62 6.36 -19.10 12.45
N ARG A 63 7.10 -20.04 13.03
CA ARG A 63 8.54 -19.83 13.35
C ARG A 63 9.41 -19.77 12.11
N GLN A 64 9.12 -20.56 11.07
CA GLN A 64 9.86 -20.52 9.81
C GLN A 64 9.63 -19.21 9.06
N ILE A 65 8.39 -18.74 9.02
CA ILE A 65 8.06 -17.43 8.44
C ILE A 65 8.77 -16.30 9.21
N ALA A 66 8.77 -16.35 10.54
CA ALA A 66 9.49 -15.39 11.37
C ALA A 66 11.00 -15.40 11.06
N ALA A 67 11.61 -16.58 11.03
CA ALA A 67 13.04 -16.74 10.74
C ALA A 67 13.41 -16.24 9.33
N PHE A 68 12.56 -16.52 8.33
CA PHE A 68 12.74 -16.02 6.97
C PHE A 68 12.77 -14.49 6.91
N GLY A 69 11.88 -13.82 7.66
CA GLY A 69 11.81 -12.36 7.77
C GLY A 69 12.78 -11.76 8.79
N ALA A 70 13.78 -12.51 9.29
CA ALA A 70 14.67 -12.08 10.37
C ALA A 70 13.92 -11.50 11.58
N GLN A 71 12.77 -12.10 11.92
CA GLN A 71 11.89 -11.73 13.02
C GLN A 71 11.70 -12.90 13.99
N GLY A 72 11.05 -12.65 15.13
CA GLY A 72 10.68 -13.65 16.10
C GLY A 72 9.20 -13.67 16.41
N ILE A 73 8.70 -14.83 16.83
CA ILE A 73 7.36 -15.00 17.39
C ILE A 73 7.43 -15.90 18.63
N ASN A 74 6.82 -15.48 19.72
CA ASN A 74 6.77 -16.21 20.99
C ASN A 74 5.58 -15.77 21.85
N ARG A 75 5.43 -16.36 23.03
CA ARG A 75 4.30 -16.04 23.94
C ARG A 75 4.26 -14.58 24.41
N SER A 76 5.40 -13.92 24.53
CA SER A 76 5.46 -12.49 24.90
C SER A 76 5.22 -11.56 23.70
N HIS A 77 5.50 -12.04 22.48
CA HIS A 77 5.31 -11.34 21.23
C HIS A 77 4.56 -12.27 20.26
N PRO A 78 3.25 -12.44 20.47
CA PRO A 78 2.47 -13.47 19.76
C PRO A 78 1.96 -13.03 18.38
N LEU A 79 2.31 -11.84 17.92
CA LEU A 79 1.91 -11.28 16.63
C LEU A 79 3.12 -11.17 15.71
N LEU A 80 2.96 -11.59 14.47
CA LEU A 80 3.98 -11.51 13.42
C LEU A 80 3.36 -10.98 12.14
N SER A 81 3.96 -9.95 11.57
CA SER A 81 3.72 -9.48 10.20
C SER A 81 4.97 -9.75 9.37
N ALA A 82 4.86 -10.48 8.29
CA ALA A 82 6.00 -10.84 7.45
C ALA A 82 5.60 -10.89 5.97
N THR A 83 6.62 -10.99 5.10
CA THR A 83 6.45 -11.21 3.67
C THR A 83 7.00 -12.59 3.32
N LEU A 84 6.26 -13.37 2.54
CA LEU A 84 6.68 -14.66 2.01
C LEU A 84 7.61 -14.49 0.80
N PRO A 85 8.33 -15.55 0.37
CA PRO A 85 9.25 -15.47 -0.77
C PRO A 85 8.60 -15.03 -2.09
N ASP A 86 7.30 -15.29 -2.26
CA ASP A 86 6.51 -14.88 -3.43
C ASP A 86 5.97 -13.43 -3.35
N GLY A 87 6.37 -12.67 -2.32
CA GLY A 87 5.88 -11.31 -2.07
C GLY A 87 4.54 -11.26 -1.34
N SER A 88 3.89 -12.38 -1.04
CA SER A 88 2.64 -12.41 -0.27
C SER A 88 2.86 -11.92 1.16
N ARG A 89 1.97 -11.08 1.66
CA ARG A 89 1.99 -10.64 3.06
C ARG A 89 1.32 -11.66 3.95
N VAL A 90 1.91 -11.96 5.09
CA VAL A 90 1.31 -12.84 6.08
C VAL A 90 1.21 -12.13 7.43
N GLN A 91 0.03 -12.22 8.03
CA GLN A 91 -0.21 -11.85 9.42
C GLN A 91 -0.48 -13.12 10.22
N ILE A 92 0.26 -13.31 11.30
CA ILE A 92 0.10 -14.43 12.22
C ILE A 92 -0.26 -13.93 13.60
N ALA A 93 -1.23 -14.59 14.22
CA ALA A 93 -1.53 -14.46 15.64
C ALA A 93 -1.38 -15.82 16.32
N ALA A 94 -0.59 -15.86 17.37
CA ALA A 94 -0.31 -17.06 18.16
C ALA A 94 -0.91 -16.94 19.58
N PRO A 95 -1.09 -18.06 20.30
CA PRO A 95 -1.43 -18.01 21.72
C PRO A 95 -0.35 -17.25 22.53
N PRO A 96 -0.72 -16.39 23.50
CA PRO A 96 -2.07 -16.23 24.10
C PRO A 96 -2.95 -15.16 23.44
N ALA A 97 -2.58 -14.58 22.29
CA ALA A 97 -3.37 -13.54 21.64
C ALA A 97 -4.59 -14.09 20.87
N THR A 98 -4.69 -15.41 20.72
CA THR A 98 -5.83 -16.10 20.12
C THR A 98 -6.63 -16.88 21.17
N ARG A 99 -7.92 -17.11 20.89
CA ARG A 99 -8.78 -17.97 21.74
C ARG A 99 -8.53 -19.47 21.56
N GLY A 100 -7.77 -19.85 20.54
CA GLY A 100 -7.46 -21.24 20.18
C GLY A 100 -5.99 -21.40 19.84
N GLY A 101 -5.70 -22.06 18.73
CA GLY A 101 -4.36 -22.22 18.18
C GLY A 101 -3.87 -21.02 17.38
N HIS A 102 -2.86 -21.25 16.55
CA HIS A 102 -2.35 -20.23 15.62
C HIS A 102 -3.40 -19.90 14.55
N ALA A 103 -3.53 -18.60 14.25
CA ALA A 103 -4.33 -18.10 13.14
C ALA A 103 -3.43 -17.36 12.16
N LEU A 104 -3.63 -17.58 10.85
CA LEU A 104 -2.85 -16.94 9.79
C LEU A 104 -3.80 -16.30 8.76
N ALA A 105 -3.41 -15.14 8.26
CA ALA A 105 -4.00 -14.52 7.09
C ALA A 105 -2.88 -14.21 6.09
N ILE A 106 -2.96 -14.76 4.89
CA ILE A 106 -2.02 -14.53 3.81
C ILE A 106 -2.73 -13.73 2.73
N ARG A 107 -2.24 -12.54 2.45
CA ARG A 107 -2.71 -11.70 1.35
C ARG A 107 -1.72 -11.76 0.22
N ARG A 108 -2.19 -12.24 -0.93
CA ARG A 108 -1.38 -12.31 -2.13
C ARG A 108 -1.31 -10.95 -2.83
N HIS A 109 -0.14 -10.59 -3.24
CA HIS A 109 0.03 -9.47 -4.15
C HIS A 109 -0.27 -9.94 -5.57
N ILE A 110 -1.52 -9.78 -6.02
CA ILE A 110 -1.87 -9.98 -7.42
C ILE A 110 -1.51 -8.68 -8.14
N ALA A 111 -0.25 -8.59 -8.54
CA ALA A 111 0.20 -7.48 -9.35
C ALA A 111 -0.47 -7.60 -10.73
N SER A 112 -1.53 -6.84 -10.97
CA SER A 112 -1.94 -6.61 -12.34
C SER A 112 -1.05 -5.51 -12.92
N ASP A 113 -0.33 -5.84 -14.00
CA ASP A 113 0.44 -4.87 -14.80
C ASP A 113 -0.53 -4.00 -15.61
N MET A 114 -1.28 -3.16 -14.91
CA MET A 114 -2.18 -2.21 -15.56
C MET A 114 -1.43 -0.90 -15.77
N ALA A 115 -1.18 -0.54 -17.01
CA ALA A 115 -0.78 0.81 -17.39
C ALA A 115 -1.95 1.79 -17.21
N LEU A 116 -1.68 3.08 -17.25
CA LEU A 116 -2.73 4.09 -17.14
C LEU A 116 -3.75 3.98 -18.31
N ALA A 117 -3.29 3.61 -19.49
CA ALA A 117 -4.13 3.29 -20.64
C ALA A 117 -5.08 2.11 -20.38
N ASP A 118 -4.61 1.05 -19.71
CA ASP A 118 -5.45 -0.11 -19.37
C ASP A 118 -6.59 0.27 -18.42
N TRP A 119 -6.34 1.21 -17.50
CA TRP A 119 -7.39 1.79 -16.66
C TRP A 119 -8.44 2.52 -17.51
N ALA A 120 -8.02 3.30 -18.50
CA ALA A 120 -8.93 3.99 -19.41
C ALA A 120 -9.74 2.98 -20.24
N ASP A 121 -9.09 2.01 -20.88
CA ASP A 121 -9.72 0.99 -21.73
C ASP A 121 -10.68 0.08 -20.95
N SER A 122 -10.42 -0.16 -19.67
CA SER A 122 -11.34 -0.92 -18.80
C SER A 122 -12.63 -0.16 -18.46
N GLY A 123 -12.73 1.12 -18.82
CA GLY A 123 -13.83 2.00 -18.45
C GLY A 123 -13.78 2.46 -16.98
N ALA A 124 -12.62 2.37 -16.33
CA ALA A 124 -12.46 2.75 -14.92
C ALA A 124 -12.72 4.24 -14.68
N PHE A 125 -12.57 5.09 -15.68
CA PHE A 125 -12.83 6.53 -15.61
C PHE A 125 -14.27 6.91 -15.95
N SER A 126 -15.13 5.98 -16.35
CA SER A 126 -16.50 6.26 -16.86
C SER A 126 -17.43 6.99 -15.88
N ALA A 127 -17.11 6.96 -14.57
CA ALA A 127 -17.89 7.63 -13.53
C ALA A 127 -17.46 9.09 -13.28
N LEU A 128 -16.37 9.53 -13.90
CA LEU A 128 -15.85 10.88 -13.70
C LEU A 128 -16.72 11.94 -14.37
N THR A 129 -17.08 12.96 -13.60
CA THR A 129 -17.79 14.15 -14.07
C THR A 129 -16.93 15.37 -13.85
N GLY A 130 -16.68 16.13 -14.91
CA GLY A 130 -15.99 17.41 -14.82
C GLY A 130 -16.81 18.45 -14.06
N GLY A 131 -16.11 19.42 -13.48
CA GLY A 131 -16.73 20.50 -12.70
C GLY A 131 -15.71 21.29 -11.91
N THR A 132 -16.20 22.04 -10.94
CA THR A 132 -15.36 22.83 -10.02
C THR A 132 -15.85 22.61 -8.59
N GLU A 133 -14.93 22.37 -7.69
CA GLU A 133 -15.19 22.28 -6.26
C GLU A 133 -14.34 23.30 -5.50
N VAL A 134 -14.92 23.91 -4.47
CA VAL A 134 -14.21 24.82 -3.58
C VAL A 134 -13.94 24.13 -2.25
N GLU A 135 -12.68 23.93 -1.93
CA GLU A 135 -12.29 23.31 -0.67
C GLU A 135 -12.43 24.29 0.49
N PRO A 136 -13.10 23.85 1.59
CA PRO A 136 -13.42 24.74 2.70
C PRO A 136 -12.19 25.24 3.48
N PHE A 137 -11.07 24.47 3.49
CA PHE A 137 -9.90 24.83 4.29
C PHE A 137 -9.06 25.99 3.73
N ALA A 138 -8.95 26.11 2.41
CA ALA A 138 -8.02 27.05 1.79
C ALA A 138 -8.70 28.08 0.92
N GLY A 139 -10.00 27.97 0.68
CA GLY A 139 -10.67 28.76 -0.34
C GLY A 139 -10.08 28.57 -1.75
N ARG A 140 -9.31 27.50 -1.95
CA ARG A 140 -8.66 27.17 -3.22
C ARG A 140 -9.67 26.41 -4.09
N THR A 141 -9.73 26.80 -5.34
CA THR A 141 -10.58 26.11 -6.32
C THR A 141 -9.86 24.89 -6.86
N HIS A 142 -10.58 23.78 -6.92
CA HIS A 142 -10.14 22.54 -7.56
C HIS A 142 -11.04 22.25 -8.74
N ARG A 143 -10.41 21.95 -9.88
CA ARG A 143 -11.13 21.42 -11.03
C ARG A 143 -11.32 19.91 -10.85
N THR A 144 -12.54 19.41 -11.04
CA THR A 144 -12.80 17.98 -11.18
C THR A 144 -12.66 17.57 -12.63
N ILE A 145 -12.01 16.44 -12.86
CA ILE A 145 -11.60 15.98 -14.18
C ILE A 145 -12.67 15.10 -14.79
N ALA A 146 -13.02 15.34 -16.04
CA ALA A 146 -13.98 14.53 -16.78
C ALA A 146 -13.34 13.23 -17.32
N SER A 147 -14.19 12.27 -17.68
CA SER A 147 -13.79 10.93 -18.12
C SER A 147 -12.88 10.94 -19.36
N ASP A 148 -13.17 11.78 -20.33
CA ASP A 148 -12.49 11.87 -21.62
C ASP A 148 -11.09 12.50 -21.57
N GLU A 149 -10.78 13.24 -20.51
CA GLU A 149 -9.47 13.89 -20.31
C GLU A 149 -8.62 13.21 -19.22
N ALA A 150 -9.19 12.28 -18.45
CA ALA A 150 -8.61 11.78 -17.23
C ALA A 150 -7.21 11.15 -17.40
N GLU A 151 -7.03 10.29 -18.41
CA GLU A 151 -5.74 9.66 -18.70
C GLU A 151 -4.68 10.70 -19.06
N THR A 152 -5.01 11.63 -19.96
CA THR A 152 -4.08 12.69 -20.39
C THR A 152 -3.69 13.59 -19.23
N VAL A 153 -4.68 14.04 -18.44
CA VAL A 153 -4.44 14.93 -17.29
C VAL A 153 -3.56 14.24 -16.24
N LEU A 154 -3.77 12.96 -15.94
CA LEU A 154 -2.94 12.22 -15.00
C LEU A 154 -1.51 12.05 -15.51
N ARG A 155 -1.32 11.69 -16.78
CA ARG A 155 0.00 11.61 -17.42
C ARG A 155 0.72 12.94 -17.37
N ASP A 156 0.04 14.02 -17.79
CA ASP A 156 0.61 15.38 -17.78
C ASP A 156 0.95 15.84 -16.36
N ALA A 157 0.13 15.50 -15.37
CA ALA A 157 0.41 15.78 -13.95
C ALA A 157 1.68 15.07 -13.48
N VAL A 158 1.88 13.80 -13.84
CA VAL A 158 3.12 13.07 -13.53
C VAL A 158 4.32 13.73 -14.21
N LEU A 159 4.22 14.04 -15.51
CA LEU A 159 5.31 14.69 -16.26
C LEU A 159 5.62 16.09 -15.76
N ALA A 160 4.61 16.86 -15.35
CA ALA A 160 4.75 18.20 -14.76
C ALA A 160 5.20 18.17 -13.29
N ARG A 161 5.56 16.99 -12.76
CA ARG A 161 5.99 16.81 -11.36
C ARG A 161 4.96 17.33 -10.34
N ARG A 162 3.68 17.06 -10.58
CA ARG A 162 2.62 17.35 -9.61
C ARG A 162 2.63 16.31 -8.49
N ASN A 163 2.41 16.75 -7.27
CA ASN A 163 2.27 15.88 -6.11
C ASN A 163 0.89 15.23 -6.11
N ILE A 164 0.83 13.90 -6.09
CA ILE A 164 -0.41 13.14 -6.26
C ILE A 164 -0.71 12.32 -5.00
N LEU A 165 -1.92 12.47 -4.47
CA LEU A 165 -2.44 11.65 -3.38
C LEU A 165 -3.56 10.75 -3.92
N VAL A 166 -3.35 9.42 -3.88
CA VAL A 166 -4.34 8.43 -4.27
C VAL A 166 -5.04 7.89 -3.03
N SER A 167 -6.36 8.03 -2.97
CA SER A 167 -7.17 7.57 -1.86
C SER A 167 -8.11 6.44 -2.29
N GLY A 168 -8.53 5.62 -1.33
CA GLY A 168 -9.45 4.52 -1.56
C GLY A 168 -9.49 3.55 -0.39
N GLY A 169 -10.57 2.82 -0.26
CA GLY A 169 -10.74 1.76 0.74
C GLY A 169 -9.82 0.54 0.47
N THR A 170 -10.02 -0.51 1.27
CA THR A 170 -9.29 -1.77 1.08
C THR A 170 -9.66 -2.41 -0.26
N SER A 171 -8.68 -2.97 -0.96
CA SER A 171 -8.84 -3.68 -2.25
C SER A 171 -9.41 -2.83 -3.40
N THR A 172 -9.38 -1.50 -3.31
CA THR A 172 -9.77 -0.60 -4.40
C THR A 172 -8.72 -0.51 -5.51
N GLY A 173 -7.49 -0.99 -5.28
CA GLY A 173 -6.41 -0.99 -6.26
C GLY A 173 -5.45 0.18 -6.14
N LYS A 174 -5.32 0.83 -4.98
CA LYS A 174 -4.40 1.96 -4.75
C LYS A 174 -2.98 1.67 -5.23
N THR A 175 -2.39 0.55 -4.81
CA THR A 175 -1.03 0.15 -5.24
C THR A 175 -0.94 -0.12 -6.73
N THR A 176 -1.96 -0.75 -7.33
CA THR A 176 -2.03 -0.97 -8.78
C THR A 176 -2.08 0.35 -9.54
N PHE A 177 -2.88 1.31 -9.06
CA PHE A 177 -2.98 2.64 -9.67
C PHE A 177 -1.69 3.46 -9.47
N LEU A 178 -1.06 3.35 -8.29
CA LEU A 178 0.24 3.97 -8.03
C LEU A 178 1.31 3.43 -8.99
N ASN A 179 1.33 2.12 -9.23
CA ASN A 179 2.23 1.52 -10.23
C ASN A 179 1.95 2.02 -11.65
N ALA A 180 0.69 2.23 -12.03
CA ALA A 180 0.32 2.82 -13.32
C ALA A 180 0.87 4.27 -13.45
N LEU A 181 0.78 5.08 -12.39
CA LEU A 181 1.36 6.42 -12.38
C LEU A 181 2.89 6.39 -12.41
N LEU A 182 3.52 5.43 -11.71
CA LEU A 182 4.98 5.25 -11.73
C LEU A 182 5.52 4.92 -13.11
N ALA A 183 4.77 4.17 -13.91
CA ALA A 183 5.15 3.84 -15.27
C ALA A 183 5.22 5.07 -16.20
N GLU A 184 4.53 6.16 -15.86
CA GLU A 184 4.57 7.43 -16.60
C GLU A 184 5.74 8.34 -16.17
N VAL A 185 6.45 8.02 -15.08
CA VAL A 185 7.60 8.81 -14.62
C VAL A 185 8.77 8.64 -15.59
N PRO A 186 9.46 9.72 -16.01
CA PRO A 186 10.63 9.62 -16.89
C PRO A 186 11.73 8.71 -16.33
N MET A 187 12.22 7.77 -17.12
CA MET A 187 13.25 6.77 -16.76
C MET A 187 14.60 7.38 -16.34
N THR A 188 14.81 8.66 -16.62
CA THR A 188 16.02 9.42 -16.25
C THR A 188 16.00 9.94 -14.82
N GLU A 189 14.84 9.92 -14.17
CA GLU A 189 14.68 10.45 -12.82
C GLU A 189 15.14 9.43 -11.75
N ARG A 190 15.66 9.97 -10.65
CA ARG A 190 16.05 9.19 -9.48
C ARG A 190 14.86 9.03 -8.54
N LEU A 191 14.46 7.80 -8.25
CA LEU A 191 13.34 7.47 -7.38
C LEU A 191 13.82 6.86 -6.07
N ILE A 192 13.23 7.28 -4.97
CA ILE A 192 13.28 6.55 -3.70
C ILE A 192 11.87 6.12 -3.35
N LEU A 193 11.67 4.81 -3.25
CA LEU A 193 10.39 4.19 -2.90
C LEU A 193 10.44 3.73 -1.45
N ILE A 194 9.40 3.98 -0.68
CA ILE A 194 9.29 3.58 0.73
C ILE A 194 7.99 2.81 0.89
N GLU A 195 8.07 1.58 1.43
CA GLU A 195 6.96 0.65 1.52
C GLU A 195 7.00 -0.14 2.83
N ASP A 196 5.84 -0.68 3.24
CA ASP A 196 5.75 -1.69 4.32
C ASP A 196 6.07 -3.11 3.81
N ALA A 197 5.90 -3.36 2.52
CA ALA A 197 6.25 -4.59 1.81
C ALA A 197 6.41 -4.28 0.33
N GLU A 198 7.20 -5.06 -0.38
CA GLU A 198 7.48 -4.90 -1.81
C GLU A 198 6.21 -5.07 -2.67
N GLU A 199 5.55 -3.98 -3.00
CA GLU A 199 4.38 -3.94 -3.87
C GLU A 199 4.59 -3.03 -5.09
N LEU A 200 5.48 -2.04 -4.96
CA LEU A 200 5.77 -1.09 -6.02
C LEU A 200 6.81 -1.67 -6.99
N ARG A 201 6.60 -1.44 -8.27
CA ARG A 201 7.49 -1.91 -9.32
C ARG A 201 8.57 -0.89 -9.58
N ILE A 202 9.81 -1.31 -9.45
CA ILE A 202 10.96 -0.48 -9.73
C ILE A 202 11.48 -0.82 -11.13
N ALA A 203 10.99 -0.10 -12.15
CA ALA A 203 11.48 -0.22 -13.52
C ALA A 203 12.66 0.74 -13.82
N HIS A 204 12.79 1.80 -13.01
CA HIS A 204 13.78 2.85 -13.21
C HIS A 204 15.20 2.37 -12.85
N PRO A 205 16.20 2.61 -13.71
CA PRO A 205 17.57 2.17 -13.46
C PRO A 205 18.23 2.90 -12.28
N ASN A 206 17.76 4.13 -11.97
CA ASN A 206 18.25 4.92 -10.84
C ASN A 206 17.19 5.00 -9.73
N ALA A 207 16.83 3.86 -9.16
CA ALA A 207 15.86 3.80 -8.09
C ALA A 207 16.33 2.93 -6.92
N VAL A 208 15.82 3.24 -5.72
CA VAL A 208 16.06 2.47 -4.49
C VAL A 208 14.72 2.21 -3.82
N GLY A 209 14.41 0.94 -3.54
CA GLY A 209 13.31 0.53 -2.68
C GLY A 209 13.79 0.41 -1.23
N LEU A 210 13.09 1.05 -0.32
CA LEU A 210 13.30 0.99 1.12
C LEU A 210 12.08 0.35 1.77
N ILE A 211 12.29 -0.67 2.60
CA ILE A 211 11.21 -1.42 3.26
C ILE A 211 11.21 -1.08 4.74
N ALA A 212 10.07 -0.60 5.23
CA ALA A 212 9.88 -0.34 6.65
C ALA A 212 9.79 -1.67 7.43
N VAL A 213 10.63 -1.79 8.45
CA VAL A 213 10.68 -2.98 9.31
C VAL A 213 9.93 -2.67 10.60
N ARG A 214 8.84 -3.41 10.82
CA ARG A 214 8.01 -3.30 12.03
C ARG A 214 8.06 -4.62 12.78
N GLY A 215 8.83 -4.69 13.83
CA GLY A 215 8.85 -5.91 14.65
C GLY A 215 9.64 -5.73 15.94
N LYS A 216 8.99 -6.04 17.10
CA LYS A 216 9.64 -5.94 18.42
C LYS A 216 10.76 -6.99 18.64
N LEU A 217 10.87 -7.98 17.78
CA LEU A 217 11.87 -9.05 17.82
C LEU A 217 12.64 -9.16 16.49
N GLY A 218 12.62 -8.12 15.66
CA GLY A 218 13.40 -8.06 14.43
C GLY A 218 14.87 -7.68 14.66
N GLU A 219 15.74 -7.98 13.71
CA GLU A 219 17.14 -7.55 13.71
C GLU A 219 17.29 -6.06 13.43
N ALA A 220 16.26 -5.43 12.85
CA ALA A 220 16.22 -4.01 12.53
C ALA A 220 14.90 -3.39 12.99
N ASP A 221 14.95 -2.11 13.33
CA ASP A 221 13.80 -1.26 13.59
C ASP A 221 13.98 0.01 12.75
N ALA A 222 13.23 0.09 11.64
CA ALA A 222 13.27 1.22 10.73
C ALA A 222 11.83 1.55 10.32
N SER A 223 11.28 2.59 10.92
CA SER A 223 9.94 3.09 10.59
C SER A 223 9.90 3.76 9.20
N ALA A 224 8.71 3.91 8.63
CA ALA A 224 8.53 4.69 7.40
C ALA A 224 9.03 6.14 7.55
N GLU A 225 8.91 6.71 8.77
CA GLU A 225 9.45 8.03 9.11
C GLU A 225 10.98 8.06 9.03
N ASP A 226 11.68 7.06 9.62
CA ASP A 226 13.14 6.98 9.57
C ASP A 226 13.65 6.84 8.14
N LEU A 227 12.97 5.99 7.35
CA LEU A 227 13.31 5.78 5.94
C LEU A 227 13.08 7.04 5.11
N LEU A 228 12.02 7.80 5.40
CA LEU A 228 11.72 9.05 4.73
C LEU A 228 12.78 10.12 5.05
N ILE A 229 13.19 10.23 6.30
CA ILE A 229 14.29 11.11 6.72
C ILE A 229 15.60 10.72 6.03
N ALA A 230 15.87 9.44 5.90
CA ALA A 230 17.05 8.95 5.17
C ALA A 230 16.94 9.28 3.67
N ALA A 231 15.78 9.05 3.06
CA ALA A 231 15.52 9.32 1.64
C ALA A 231 15.83 10.78 1.26
N LEU A 232 15.47 11.74 2.11
CA LEU A 232 15.78 13.18 1.90
C LEU A 232 17.27 13.47 1.77
N ARG A 233 18.15 12.61 2.31
CA ARG A 233 19.61 12.73 2.20
C ARG A 233 20.19 11.94 1.02
N MET A 234 19.36 11.16 0.33
CA MET A 234 19.77 10.33 -0.81
C MET A 234 19.59 11.02 -2.15
N ARG A 235 19.21 12.31 -2.15
CA ARG A 235 19.02 13.15 -3.33
C ARG A 235 18.04 12.57 -4.35
N PRO A 236 16.82 12.22 -3.98
CA PRO A 236 15.81 11.79 -4.92
C PRO A 236 15.31 12.94 -5.79
N ASP A 237 14.93 12.64 -7.04
CA ASP A 237 14.10 13.53 -7.85
C ASP A 237 12.64 13.46 -7.38
N ARG A 238 12.18 12.25 -7.02
CA ARG A 238 10.85 12.02 -6.42
C ARG A 238 10.92 11.01 -5.28
N ILE A 239 10.04 11.18 -4.32
CA ILE A 239 9.80 10.23 -3.23
C ILE A 239 8.44 9.58 -3.47
N ILE A 240 8.43 8.26 -3.52
CA ILE A 240 7.21 7.47 -3.65
C ILE A 240 6.98 6.76 -2.33
N LEU A 241 5.89 7.08 -1.65
CA LEU A 241 5.54 6.42 -0.40
C LEU A 241 4.31 5.56 -0.62
N GLY A 242 4.43 4.26 -0.39
CA GLY A 242 3.38 3.28 -0.65
C GLY A 242 2.06 3.64 0.01
N GLU A 243 2.08 4.03 1.27
CA GLU A 243 0.88 4.48 2.00
C GLU A 243 1.23 5.33 3.23
N LEU A 244 0.47 6.41 3.43
CA LEU A 244 0.50 7.23 4.64
C LEU A 244 -0.39 6.61 5.74
N ARG A 245 0.21 6.29 6.90
CA ARG A 245 -0.47 5.62 8.02
C ARG A 245 -0.14 6.19 9.40
N GLY A 246 0.87 7.06 9.51
CA GLY A 246 1.36 7.53 10.80
C GLY A 246 2.14 8.84 10.72
N GLN A 247 3.19 8.91 11.54
CA GLN A 247 3.97 10.13 11.75
C GLN A 247 4.69 10.61 10.49
N GLU A 248 5.02 9.72 9.57
CA GLU A 248 5.65 10.01 8.27
C GLU A 248 4.84 11.00 7.42
N ALA A 249 3.54 11.14 7.70
CA ALA A 249 2.66 12.04 6.96
C ALA A 249 3.13 13.49 6.97
N PHE A 250 3.57 14.00 8.12
CA PHE A 250 4.05 15.39 8.23
C PHE A 250 5.40 15.58 7.52
N THR A 251 6.32 14.64 7.70
CA THR A 251 7.62 14.67 7.03
C THR A 251 7.48 14.56 5.53
N PHE A 252 6.55 13.73 5.03
CA PHE A 252 6.23 13.64 3.60
C PHE A 252 5.73 14.98 3.05
N LEU A 253 4.75 15.62 3.70
CA LEU A 253 4.24 16.92 3.27
C LEU A 253 5.33 17.98 3.23
N ARG A 254 6.22 18.00 4.22
CA ARG A 254 7.38 18.90 4.23
C ARG A 254 8.33 18.62 3.07
N ALA A 255 8.61 17.35 2.80
CA ALA A 255 9.49 16.92 1.72
C ALA A 255 8.99 17.41 0.35
N VAL A 256 7.71 17.19 0.05
CA VAL A 256 7.13 17.58 -1.24
C VAL A 256 7.03 19.10 -1.40
N ASN A 257 6.86 19.83 -0.31
CA ASN A 257 6.80 21.29 -0.32
C ASN A 257 8.20 21.96 -0.38
N THR A 258 9.28 21.25 -0.04
CA THR A 258 10.61 21.84 0.12
C THR A 258 11.67 21.32 -0.86
N GLY A 259 11.27 20.74 -1.99
CA GLY A 259 12.25 20.42 -3.03
C GLY A 259 12.16 19.04 -3.68
N HIS A 260 11.09 18.26 -3.40
CA HIS A 260 10.86 16.95 -4.00
C HIS A 260 9.50 16.90 -4.70
N PRO A 261 9.24 17.79 -5.71
CA PRO A 261 7.96 17.82 -6.42
C PRO A 261 7.78 16.55 -7.26
N GLY A 262 6.52 16.21 -7.53
CA GLY A 262 6.17 14.99 -8.28
C GLY A 262 6.19 13.73 -7.45
N SER A 263 6.21 13.86 -6.13
CA SER A 263 6.08 12.73 -5.21
C SER A 263 4.65 12.20 -5.20
N ILE A 264 4.50 10.89 -5.06
CA ILE A 264 3.20 10.22 -5.12
C ILE A 264 3.06 9.34 -3.89
N THR A 265 1.86 9.34 -3.31
CA THR A 265 1.55 8.48 -2.16
C THR A 265 0.10 8.04 -2.16
N THR A 266 -0.24 7.10 -1.28
CA THR A 266 -1.62 6.66 -1.08
C THR A 266 -2.09 6.86 0.37
N ILE A 267 -3.40 6.86 0.57
CA ILE A 267 -4.04 6.94 1.88
C ILE A 267 -5.36 6.18 1.88
N HIS A 268 -5.76 5.63 3.03
CA HIS A 268 -7.11 5.07 3.20
C HIS A 268 -8.13 6.17 3.45
N ALA A 269 -9.04 6.36 2.49
CA ALA A 269 -10.21 7.23 2.63
C ALA A 269 -11.28 6.88 1.59
N ASP A 270 -12.52 7.33 1.82
CA ASP A 270 -13.68 7.05 0.97
C ASP A 270 -14.09 8.23 0.08
N SER A 271 -13.38 9.35 0.16
CA SER A 271 -13.53 10.52 -0.71
C SER A 271 -12.30 11.41 -0.63
N PRO A 272 -12.04 12.31 -1.61
CA PRO A 272 -10.95 13.27 -1.54
C PRO A 272 -10.99 14.14 -0.29
N HIS A 273 -12.17 14.61 0.09
CA HIS A 273 -12.36 15.39 1.32
C HIS A 273 -11.98 14.60 2.57
N ARG A 274 -12.41 13.31 2.67
CA ARG A 274 -12.01 12.44 3.77
C ARG A 274 -10.52 12.10 3.74
N ALA A 275 -9.90 12.07 2.56
CA ALA A 275 -8.44 11.89 2.45
C ALA A 275 -7.68 13.08 3.07
N ILE A 276 -8.13 14.30 2.82
CA ILE A 276 -7.58 15.51 3.46
C ILE A 276 -7.77 15.44 4.98
N GLU A 277 -8.98 15.12 5.45
CA GLU A 277 -9.29 14.96 6.87
C GLU A 277 -8.43 13.90 7.56
N GLN A 278 -8.26 12.74 6.92
CA GLN A 278 -7.43 11.66 7.43
C GLN A 278 -5.95 12.09 7.50
N LEU A 279 -5.47 12.82 6.50
CA LEU A 279 -4.11 13.33 6.48
C LEU A 279 -3.89 14.39 7.57
N VAL A 280 -4.86 15.28 7.79
CA VAL A 280 -4.85 16.21 8.93
C VAL A 280 -4.74 15.45 10.25
N LEU A 281 -5.53 14.40 10.42
CA LEU A 281 -5.52 13.57 11.63
C LEU A 281 -4.14 12.92 11.86
N LEU A 282 -3.53 12.33 10.82
CA LEU A 282 -2.21 11.71 10.90
C LEU A 282 -1.13 12.73 11.32
N VAL A 283 -1.15 13.92 10.74
CA VAL A 283 -0.20 15.01 11.08
C VAL A 283 -0.35 15.43 12.54
N LEU A 284 -1.58 15.59 13.03
CA LEU A 284 -1.83 15.98 14.40
C LEU A 284 -1.46 14.87 15.40
N GLN A 285 -1.73 13.61 15.07
CA GLN A 285 -1.34 12.44 15.87
C GLN A 285 0.20 12.28 15.95
N GLY A 286 0.93 12.74 14.95
CA GLY A 286 2.39 12.82 14.95
C GLY A 286 2.96 13.88 15.90
N GLY A 287 2.12 14.57 16.69
CA GLY A 287 2.55 15.58 17.66
C GLY A 287 2.82 16.96 17.07
N SER A 288 2.33 17.25 15.89
CA SER A 288 2.43 18.60 15.28
C SER A 288 1.74 19.65 16.17
N PRO A 289 2.39 20.81 16.46
CA PRO A 289 1.80 21.89 17.24
C PRO A 289 0.81 22.75 16.41
N LEU A 290 0.63 22.44 15.14
CA LEU A 290 -0.23 23.19 14.23
C LEU A 290 -1.71 22.98 14.56
N ARG A 291 -2.56 23.94 14.21
CA ARG A 291 -4.00 23.80 14.28
C ARG A 291 -4.50 22.99 13.09
N ARG A 292 -5.66 22.35 13.26
CA ARG A 292 -6.33 21.58 12.21
C ARG A 292 -6.45 22.36 10.89
N GLU A 293 -6.87 23.62 10.97
CA GLU A 293 -7.06 24.50 9.81
C GLU A 293 -5.74 24.79 9.09
N ASP A 294 -4.67 25.04 9.86
CA ASP A 294 -3.33 25.30 9.31
C ASP A 294 -2.79 24.05 8.58
N VAL A 295 -3.00 22.86 9.17
CA VAL A 295 -2.61 21.61 8.54
C VAL A 295 -3.41 21.35 7.27
N GLY A 296 -4.75 21.55 7.29
CA GLY A 296 -5.60 21.41 6.10
C GLY A 296 -5.16 22.36 4.98
N HIS A 297 -4.89 23.62 5.31
CA HIS A 297 -4.34 24.58 4.37
C HIS A 297 -3.00 24.11 3.79
N TYR A 298 -2.08 23.64 4.64
CA TYR A 298 -0.78 23.15 4.22
C TYR A 298 -0.86 21.94 3.29
N ILE A 299 -1.79 20.99 3.54
CA ILE A 299 -2.05 19.84 2.66
C ILE A 299 -2.47 20.31 1.27
N LEU A 300 -3.45 21.24 1.20
CA LEU A 300 -3.96 21.75 -0.06
C LEU A 300 -2.96 22.60 -0.85
N GLN A 301 -1.94 23.13 -0.18
CA GLN A 301 -0.82 23.79 -0.85
C GLN A 301 0.26 22.80 -1.33
N SER A 302 0.36 21.65 -0.70
CA SER A 302 1.42 20.66 -0.96
C SER A 302 1.01 19.57 -1.95
N VAL A 303 -0.28 19.23 -2.01
CA VAL A 303 -0.84 18.19 -2.90
C VAL A 303 -1.57 18.86 -4.05
N ASP A 304 -1.17 18.55 -5.27
CA ASP A 304 -1.75 19.15 -6.48
C ASP A 304 -2.92 18.35 -7.05
N VAL A 305 -2.89 17.02 -6.91
CA VAL A 305 -3.89 16.10 -7.48
C VAL A 305 -4.34 15.09 -6.43
N PHE A 306 -5.65 14.99 -6.26
CA PHE A 306 -6.30 13.99 -5.42
C PHE A 306 -7.07 13.02 -6.33
N VAL A 307 -6.79 11.73 -6.21
CA VAL A 307 -7.45 10.66 -6.96
C VAL A 307 -8.20 9.76 -5.99
N GLN A 308 -9.52 9.65 -6.15
CA GLN A 308 -10.33 8.74 -5.35
C GLN A 308 -10.64 7.47 -6.12
N LEU A 309 -10.27 6.33 -5.54
CA LEU A 309 -10.59 5.01 -6.06
C LEU A 309 -11.75 4.38 -5.29
N GLU A 310 -12.60 3.66 -6.00
CA GLU A 310 -13.66 2.84 -5.41
C GLU A 310 -13.65 1.42 -5.99
N ARG A 311 -14.27 0.50 -5.28
CA ARG A 311 -14.64 -0.83 -5.80
C ARG A 311 -16.14 -0.95 -5.76
N ARG A 312 -16.76 -1.06 -6.94
CA ARG A 312 -18.21 -1.18 -7.09
C ARG A 312 -18.54 -2.36 -8.01
N ASP A 313 -19.44 -3.22 -7.58
CA ASP A 313 -19.84 -4.45 -8.30
C ASP A 313 -18.64 -5.32 -8.72
N GLY A 314 -17.64 -5.45 -7.82
CA GLY A 314 -16.42 -6.20 -8.07
C GLY A 314 -15.39 -5.50 -8.97
N LYS A 315 -15.72 -4.38 -9.61
CA LYS A 315 -14.85 -3.63 -10.51
C LYS A 315 -14.17 -2.47 -9.79
N ARG A 316 -12.90 -2.22 -10.12
CA ARG A 316 -12.13 -1.06 -9.68
C ARG A 316 -12.48 0.13 -10.57
N ARG A 317 -12.71 1.31 -9.98
CA ARG A 317 -13.06 2.55 -10.68
C ARG A 317 -12.38 3.73 -10.04
N VAL A 318 -12.18 4.77 -10.83
CA VAL A 318 -11.81 6.10 -10.33
C VAL A 318 -13.10 6.88 -10.19
N GLN A 319 -13.44 7.22 -8.95
CA GLN A 319 -14.68 7.91 -8.60
C GLN A 319 -14.56 9.42 -8.83
N GLN A 320 -13.40 9.99 -8.52
CA GLN A 320 -13.16 11.42 -8.63
C GLN A 320 -11.65 11.70 -8.82
N ILE A 321 -11.35 12.71 -9.61
CA ILE A 321 -10.01 13.33 -9.68
C ILE A 321 -10.21 14.82 -9.46
N MET A 322 -9.55 15.38 -8.44
CA MET A 322 -9.51 16.81 -8.16
C MET A 322 -8.10 17.31 -8.44
N MET A 323 -7.98 18.42 -9.15
CA MET A 323 -6.71 19.05 -9.48
C MET A 323 -6.74 20.51 -9.06
N ALA A 324 -5.70 20.96 -8.38
CA ALA A 324 -5.51 22.36 -8.02
C ALA A 324 -5.33 23.22 -9.28
N GLU A 325 -6.05 24.35 -9.36
CA GLU A 325 -5.90 25.36 -10.39
C GLU A 325 -4.67 26.24 -10.17
#